data_4d6a3ba7ad09bca165cb8927b6a6cf31
#
_entry.id   4d6a3ba7ad09bca165cb8927b6a6cf31
#
_cell.length_a   1.000
_cell.length_b   1.000
_cell.length_c   1.000
_cell.angle_alpha   90.00
_cell.angle_beta   90.00
_cell.angle_gamma   90.00
#
_symmetry.space_group_name_H-M   'P 1'
#
loop_
_entity.id
_entity.type
_entity.pdbx_description
1 polymer ?
#
loop_
_entity_poly.entity_id
_entity_poly.type
_entity_poly.pdbx_seq_one_letter_code
_entity_poly.pdbx_strand_id
1 'polypeptide(L)'
;MKPNPVLNAIILATLSLTLTGRGIAQETRPPVLPPLTTISGSPRLPGKFVWADLVTDDVPVARKFYAQLFGWTFQDLGNYTIAANDERPLCGMFQRPKPADASAKPRWFGYLSVANVSRAEKAVTKAGGKVLAAPQPMPKRGEQAVFTDPEGAVFGVVKSSAGDPPDFLPEPGDWIWVQLLSRDAKRAAAFYRTVGGYQVVENTGTNRLLDYVLTSKGYARATVRTIPRAAEQVKPTWLPFVRVKRV
;
A
#
# COMPACT_ATOMS: atom_id res chain seq x y z
N MET A 1 19.88 -16.09 7.11
CA MET A 1 18.94 -14.95 7.03
C MET A 1 17.55 -15.48 7.37
N LYS A 2 16.98 -15.10 8.52
CA LYS A 2 15.63 -15.58 8.90
C LYS A 2 14.58 -14.90 7.98
N PRO A 3 13.59 -15.64 7.46
CA PRO A 3 12.56 -15.06 6.58
C PRO A 3 11.75 -13.99 7.33
N ASN A 4 11.47 -12.89 6.66
CA ASN A 4 10.70 -11.77 7.21
C ASN A 4 9.23 -12.20 7.35
N PRO A 5 8.62 -12.18 8.56
CA PRO A 5 7.27 -12.67 8.80
C PRO A 5 6.17 -11.90 8.05
N VAL A 6 6.44 -10.66 7.60
CA VAL A 6 5.54 -9.92 6.70
C VAL A 6 5.45 -10.58 5.33
N LEU A 7 6.53 -11.24 4.89
CA LEU A 7 6.60 -11.98 3.64
C LEU A 7 5.60 -13.15 3.61
N ASN A 8 5.46 -13.88 4.73
CA ASN A 8 4.58 -15.06 4.78
C ASN A 8 3.07 -14.71 4.74
N ALA A 9 2.65 -13.57 5.28
CA ALA A 9 1.23 -13.18 5.26
C ALA A 9 0.75 -12.74 3.85
N ILE A 10 1.64 -12.12 3.08
CA ILE A 10 1.36 -11.74 1.69
C ILE A 10 1.50 -12.96 0.76
N ILE A 11 2.43 -13.88 1.06
CA ILE A 11 2.69 -15.10 0.29
C ILE A 11 1.60 -16.16 0.54
N LEU A 12 1.04 -16.28 1.76
CA LEU A 12 -0.03 -17.24 2.06
C LEU A 12 -1.34 -16.97 1.31
N ALA A 13 -1.53 -15.77 0.77
CA ALA A 13 -2.63 -15.50 -0.15
C ALA A 13 -2.36 -16.01 -1.59
N THR A 14 -1.15 -16.50 -1.91
CA THR A 14 -0.73 -16.71 -3.30
C THR A 14 0.15 -17.93 -3.57
N LEU A 15 0.63 -18.67 -2.55
CA LEU A 15 1.55 -19.80 -2.78
C LEU A 15 0.93 -21.13 -2.36
N SER A 16 0.50 -21.91 -3.38
CA SER A 16 0.40 -23.36 -3.30
C SER A 16 1.82 -23.93 -3.45
N LEU A 17 2.51 -24.18 -2.34
CA LEU A 17 3.77 -24.94 -2.40
C LEU A 17 3.46 -26.41 -2.23
N THR A 18 3.82 -27.19 -3.24
CA THR A 18 3.85 -28.66 -3.23
C THR A 18 4.72 -29.17 -2.10
N LEU A 19 4.12 -29.70 -1.06
CA LEU A 19 4.75 -30.62 -0.11
C LEU A 19 3.95 -31.91 -0.13
N THR A 20 4.62 -32.97 -0.59
CA THR A 20 4.14 -34.35 -0.58
C THR A 20 3.86 -34.82 0.85
N GLY A 21 2.62 -34.74 1.24
CA GLY A 21 2.08 -35.31 2.47
C GLY A 21 0.56 -35.35 2.36
N ARG A 22 -0.03 -36.53 2.42
CA ARG A 22 -1.49 -36.76 2.36
C ARG A 22 -2.21 -36.06 3.51
N GLY A 23 -2.49 -34.79 3.35
CA GLY A 23 -3.46 -34.01 4.10
C GLY A 23 -4.21 -33.18 3.08
N ILE A 24 -5.54 -33.16 3.12
CA ILE A 24 -6.39 -32.36 2.24
C ILE A 24 -6.04 -30.90 2.50
N ALA A 25 -5.08 -30.37 1.71
CA ALA A 25 -4.81 -28.94 1.67
C ALA A 25 -6.05 -28.28 1.07
N GLN A 26 -6.82 -27.61 1.90
CA GLN A 26 -7.90 -26.75 1.45
C GLN A 26 -7.24 -25.65 0.62
N GLU A 27 -7.33 -25.73 -0.71
CA GLU A 27 -6.92 -24.66 -1.62
C GLU A 27 -7.71 -23.41 -1.24
N THR A 28 -7.11 -22.53 -0.47
CA THR A 28 -7.70 -21.22 -0.19
C THR A 28 -7.64 -20.41 -1.47
N ARG A 29 -8.71 -20.41 -2.25
CA ARG A 29 -8.84 -19.51 -3.40
C ARG A 29 -8.56 -18.07 -2.92
N PRO A 30 -7.78 -17.29 -3.67
CA PRO A 30 -7.57 -15.89 -3.32
C PRO A 30 -8.93 -15.19 -3.22
N PRO A 31 -9.11 -14.27 -2.27
CA PRO A 31 -10.37 -13.56 -2.11
C PRO A 31 -10.71 -12.82 -3.40
N VAL A 32 -11.99 -12.86 -3.80
CA VAL A 32 -12.47 -12.07 -4.93
C VAL A 32 -12.61 -10.62 -4.44
N LEU A 33 -11.59 -9.81 -4.71
CA LEU A 33 -11.57 -8.41 -4.31
C LEU A 33 -12.47 -7.58 -5.25
N PRO A 34 -13.28 -6.66 -4.72
CA PRO A 34 -14.07 -5.76 -5.56
C PRO A 34 -13.16 -4.84 -6.39
N PRO A 35 -13.68 -4.24 -7.46
CA PRO A 35 -12.96 -3.22 -8.20
C PRO A 35 -12.61 -2.03 -7.29
N LEU A 36 -11.58 -1.25 -7.65
CA LEU A 36 -11.16 -0.07 -6.87
C LEU A 36 -12.18 1.07 -6.93
N THR A 37 -13.02 1.08 -7.97
CA THR A 37 -14.11 2.03 -8.15
C THR A 37 -15.30 1.34 -8.84
N THR A 38 -16.50 1.78 -8.51
CA THR A 38 -17.74 1.38 -9.20
C THR A 38 -18.15 2.38 -10.28
N ILE A 39 -17.40 3.49 -10.43
CA ILE A 39 -17.67 4.53 -11.42
C ILE A 39 -17.28 4.00 -12.80
N SER A 40 -18.27 3.84 -13.67
CA SER A 40 -18.07 3.38 -15.05
C SER A 40 -17.21 4.39 -15.83
N GLY A 41 -16.25 3.88 -16.62
CA GLY A 41 -15.38 4.74 -17.44
C GLY A 41 -14.33 5.53 -16.65
N SER A 42 -14.12 5.23 -15.36
CA SER A 42 -13.11 5.90 -14.56
C SER A 42 -11.71 5.75 -15.19
N PRO A 43 -10.96 6.85 -15.37
CA PRO A 43 -9.63 6.77 -15.96
C PRO A 43 -8.64 6.08 -15.02
N ARG A 44 -7.56 5.52 -15.59
CA ARG A 44 -6.40 5.15 -14.79
C ARG A 44 -5.53 6.38 -14.53
N LEU A 45 -5.07 6.52 -13.30
CA LEU A 45 -4.30 7.66 -12.80
C LEU A 45 -2.90 7.20 -12.32
N PRO A 46 -1.99 6.75 -13.24
CA PRO A 46 -0.67 6.31 -12.86
C PRO A 46 0.06 7.37 -12.04
N GLY A 47 0.68 6.93 -10.94
CA GLY A 47 1.28 7.82 -9.94
C GLY A 47 0.37 8.16 -8.76
N LYS A 48 -0.93 7.84 -8.80
CA LYS A 48 -1.83 8.00 -7.66
C LYS A 48 -1.77 6.77 -6.74
N PHE A 49 -1.73 6.98 -5.43
CA PHE A 49 -2.06 5.91 -4.48
C PHE A 49 -3.57 5.75 -4.45
N VAL A 50 -4.04 4.57 -4.83
CA VAL A 50 -5.47 4.30 -5.10
C VAL A 50 -6.11 3.33 -4.11
N TRP A 51 -5.32 2.71 -3.26
CA TRP A 51 -5.75 1.79 -2.22
C TRP A 51 -4.71 1.66 -1.13
N ALA A 52 -5.10 1.18 0.05
CA ALA A 52 -4.18 0.81 1.11
C ALA A 52 -4.63 -0.48 1.79
N ASP A 53 -3.68 -1.28 2.28
CA ASP A 53 -3.96 -2.46 3.08
C ASP A 53 -3.24 -2.40 4.43
N LEU A 54 -3.95 -2.78 5.48
CA LEU A 54 -3.40 -3.09 6.79
C LEU A 54 -3.13 -4.59 6.90
N VAL A 55 -1.90 -4.95 7.18
CA VAL A 55 -1.55 -6.31 7.61
C VAL A 55 -1.42 -6.33 9.12
N THR A 56 -2.29 -7.06 9.80
CA THR A 56 -2.34 -7.15 11.27
C THR A 56 -2.54 -8.60 11.72
N ASP A 57 -2.18 -8.90 12.95
CA ASP A 57 -2.45 -10.17 13.62
C ASP A 57 -3.78 -10.17 14.40
N ASP A 58 -4.47 -9.01 14.45
CA ASP A 58 -5.77 -8.86 15.10
C ASP A 58 -6.67 -7.88 14.35
N VAL A 59 -7.39 -8.39 13.34
CA VAL A 59 -8.36 -7.61 12.56
C VAL A 59 -9.53 -7.12 13.42
N PRO A 60 -10.12 -7.90 14.35
CA PRO A 60 -11.16 -7.41 15.25
C PRO A 60 -10.77 -6.19 16.06
N VAL A 61 -9.58 -6.18 16.65
CA VAL A 61 -9.07 -5.04 17.41
C VAL A 61 -8.85 -3.84 16.49
N ALA A 62 -8.26 -4.03 15.32
CA ALA A 62 -8.06 -2.97 14.34
C ALA A 62 -9.39 -2.35 13.89
N ARG A 63 -10.42 -3.16 13.59
CA ARG A 63 -11.79 -2.69 13.25
C ARG A 63 -12.37 -1.82 14.36
N LYS A 64 -12.33 -2.29 15.61
CA LYS A 64 -12.84 -1.52 16.74
C LYS A 64 -12.11 -0.17 16.87
N PHE A 65 -10.79 -0.16 16.74
CA PHE A 65 -9.99 1.05 16.80
C PHE A 65 -10.36 2.06 15.72
N TYR A 66 -10.40 1.64 14.44
CA TYR A 66 -10.69 2.55 13.33
C TYR A 66 -12.16 2.95 13.25
N ALA A 67 -13.10 2.10 13.68
CA ALA A 67 -14.50 2.47 13.84
C ALA A 67 -14.66 3.62 14.84
N GLN A 68 -14.01 3.52 16.00
CA GLN A 68 -14.08 4.57 17.03
C GLN A 68 -13.34 5.86 16.63
N LEU A 69 -12.21 5.72 15.91
CA LEU A 69 -11.37 6.87 15.55
C LEU A 69 -11.94 7.67 14.37
N PHE A 70 -12.43 6.97 13.34
CA PHE A 70 -12.82 7.59 12.06
C PHE A 70 -14.28 7.36 11.66
N GLY A 71 -15.01 6.50 12.40
CA GLY A 71 -16.38 6.14 12.03
C GLY A 71 -16.46 5.10 10.90
N TRP A 72 -15.33 4.46 10.52
CA TRP A 72 -15.32 3.51 9.43
C TRP A 72 -16.24 2.31 9.67
N THR A 73 -16.90 1.88 8.61
CA THR A 73 -17.68 0.64 8.55
C THR A 73 -16.86 -0.47 7.89
N PHE A 74 -17.27 -1.74 8.09
CA PHE A 74 -16.47 -2.89 7.64
C PHE A 74 -17.34 -3.96 7.00
N GLN A 75 -16.80 -4.56 5.92
CA GLN A 75 -17.37 -5.69 5.23
C GLN A 75 -16.35 -6.81 5.14
N ASP A 76 -16.73 -8.02 5.58
CA ASP A 76 -15.87 -9.20 5.53
C ASP A 76 -16.01 -9.93 4.19
N LEU A 77 -14.88 -10.30 3.61
CA LEU A 77 -14.74 -11.08 2.38
C LEU A 77 -13.82 -12.29 2.66
N GLY A 78 -14.22 -13.16 3.58
CA GLY A 78 -13.38 -14.27 4.03
C GLY A 78 -12.20 -13.81 4.89
N ASN A 79 -10.97 -14.01 4.40
CA ASN A 79 -9.74 -13.60 5.08
C ASN A 79 -9.33 -12.13 4.83
N TYR A 80 -10.19 -11.36 4.19
CA TYR A 80 -9.98 -9.95 3.86
C TYR A 80 -11.18 -9.13 4.32
N THR A 81 -10.93 -8.01 4.97
CA THR A 81 -11.97 -7.08 5.43
C THR A 81 -11.80 -5.76 4.68
N ILE A 82 -12.87 -5.24 4.11
CA ILE A 82 -12.90 -3.90 3.51
C ILE A 82 -13.38 -2.90 4.55
N ALA A 83 -12.67 -1.79 4.68
CA ALA A 83 -13.12 -0.61 5.42
C ALA A 83 -13.68 0.44 4.45
N ALA A 84 -14.76 1.11 4.85
CA ALA A 84 -15.42 2.16 4.09
C ALA A 84 -15.72 3.37 4.97
N ASN A 85 -15.75 4.55 4.35
CA ASN A 85 -16.25 5.79 4.91
C ASN A 85 -17.52 6.17 4.14
N ASP A 86 -18.68 6.24 4.81
CA ASP A 86 -19.97 6.49 4.18
C ASP A 86 -20.20 5.65 2.89
N GLU A 87 -20.14 4.35 3.03
CA GLU A 87 -20.28 3.35 1.95
C GLU A 87 -19.20 3.38 0.86
N ARG A 88 -18.29 4.34 0.87
CA ARG A 88 -17.16 4.40 -0.06
C ARG A 88 -16.00 3.52 0.43
N PRO A 89 -15.64 2.46 -0.28
CA PRO A 89 -14.51 1.62 0.08
C PRO A 89 -13.20 2.42 0.07
N LEU A 90 -12.41 2.30 1.13
CA LEU A 90 -11.17 3.05 1.31
C LEU A 90 -9.93 2.17 1.32
N CYS A 91 -10.01 1.05 2.00
CA CYS A 91 -8.84 0.22 2.27
C CYS A 91 -9.26 -1.20 2.65
N GLY A 92 -8.27 -2.07 2.75
CA GLY A 92 -8.45 -3.44 3.20
C GLY A 92 -7.66 -3.77 4.45
N MET A 93 -8.00 -4.90 5.06
CA MET A 93 -7.27 -5.47 6.20
C MET A 93 -7.07 -6.96 5.97
N PHE A 94 -5.83 -7.41 6.11
CA PHE A 94 -5.46 -8.82 6.07
C PHE A 94 -5.13 -9.32 7.47
N GLN A 95 -5.76 -10.44 7.85
CA GLN A 95 -5.36 -11.22 9.02
C GLN A 95 -4.08 -12.00 8.67
N ARG A 96 -2.99 -11.73 9.36
CA ARG A 96 -1.80 -12.58 9.33
C ARG A 96 -1.78 -13.51 10.54
N PRO A 97 -1.04 -14.64 10.47
CA PRO A 97 -0.77 -15.43 11.66
C PRO A 97 -0.08 -14.58 12.74
N LYS A 98 -0.43 -14.83 14.00
CA LYS A 98 0.23 -14.16 15.11
C LYS A 98 1.72 -14.53 15.11
N PRO A 99 2.65 -13.56 15.10
CA PRO A 99 4.07 -13.86 15.10
C PRO A 99 4.46 -14.54 16.42
N ALA A 100 5.45 -15.43 16.35
CA ALA A 100 5.97 -16.12 17.53
C ALA A 100 6.70 -15.17 18.51
N ASP A 101 7.14 -14.02 18.00
CA ASP A 101 7.75 -12.95 18.76
C ASP A 101 7.08 -11.59 18.48
N ALA A 102 7.29 -10.62 19.34
CA ALA A 102 6.74 -9.26 19.19
C ALA A 102 7.42 -8.42 18.07
N SER A 103 8.28 -9.03 17.25
CA SER A 103 9.10 -8.30 16.26
C SER A 103 8.32 -7.78 15.06
N ALA A 104 7.21 -8.43 14.72
CA ALA A 104 6.37 -8.02 13.60
C ALA A 104 5.18 -7.20 14.10
N LYS A 105 5.19 -5.90 13.79
CA LYS A 105 4.08 -4.99 14.11
C LYS A 105 3.08 -4.91 12.96
N PRO A 106 1.79 -4.59 13.22
CA PRO A 106 0.85 -4.23 12.18
C PRO A 106 1.42 -3.14 11.28
N ARG A 107 1.10 -3.22 9.97
CA ARG A 107 1.65 -2.27 9.00
C ARG A 107 0.63 -1.92 7.94
N TRP A 108 0.51 -0.64 7.67
CA TRP A 108 -0.12 -0.09 6.49
C TRP A 108 0.86 -0.04 5.31
N PHE A 109 0.37 -0.31 4.11
CA PHE A 109 1.05 0.03 2.87
C PHE A 109 0.05 0.39 1.78
N GLY A 110 0.43 1.32 0.92
CA GLY A 110 -0.42 1.81 -0.16
C GLY A 110 -0.15 1.12 -1.48
N TYR A 111 -1.14 1.10 -2.36
CA TYR A 111 -1.02 0.64 -3.75
C TYR A 111 -0.97 1.83 -4.70
N LEU A 112 0.12 1.91 -5.43
CA LEU A 112 0.38 2.88 -6.46
C LEU A 112 -0.25 2.41 -7.78
N SER A 113 -1.08 3.23 -8.42
CA SER A 113 -1.55 2.97 -9.77
C SER A 113 -0.41 3.03 -10.76
N VAL A 114 -0.31 2.01 -11.61
CA VAL A 114 0.69 1.91 -12.67
C VAL A 114 0.05 1.48 -14.00
N ALA A 115 0.67 1.88 -15.10
CA ALA A 115 0.19 1.48 -16.42
C ALA A 115 0.42 -0.02 -16.74
N ASN A 116 1.47 -0.61 -16.14
CA ASN A 116 1.85 -2.01 -16.36
C ASN A 116 2.63 -2.53 -15.14
N VAL A 117 2.13 -3.59 -14.50
CA VAL A 117 2.68 -4.15 -13.27
C VAL A 117 4.02 -4.85 -13.52
N SER A 118 4.15 -5.63 -14.58
CA SER A 118 5.41 -6.31 -14.93
C SER A 118 6.52 -5.31 -15.28
N ARG A 119 6.18 -4.17 -15.90
CA ARG A 119 7.16 -3.09 -16.14
C ARG A 119 7.59 -2.43 -14.83
N ALA A 120 6.67 -2.23 -13.91
CA ALA A 120 6.97 -1.71 -12.59
C ALA A 120 7.89 -2.66 -11.81
N GLU A 121 7.66 -3.98 -11.84
CA GLU A 121 8.54 -4.99 -11.24
C GLU A 121 9.96 -4.89 -11.77
N LYS A 122 10.13 -4.84 -13.11
CA LYS A 122 11.45 -4.68 -13.73
C LYS A 122 12.14 -3.37 -13.31
N ALA A 123 11.38 -2.28 -13.18
CA ALA A 123 11.92 -1.00 -12.72
C ALA A 123 12.34 -1.07 -11.25
N VAL A 124 11.54 -1.67 -10.39
CA VAL A 124 11.83 -1.89 -8.97
C VAL A 124 13.11 -2.70 -8.78
N THR A 125 13.22 -3.86 -9.42
CA THR A 125 14.38 -4.75 -9.28
C THR A 125 15.65 -4.11 -9.82
N LYS A 126 15.59 -3.45 -10.98
CA LYS A 126 16.72 -2.71 -11.57
C LYS A 126 17.20 -1.57 -10.66
N ALA A 127 16.28 -0.92 -9.93
CA ALA A 127 16.59 0.19 -9.03
C ALA A 127 16.97 -0.25 -7.60
N GLY A 128 17.10 -1.57 -7.35
CA GLY A 128 17.56 -2.13 -6.07
C GLY A 128 16.44 -2.41 -5.05
N GLY A 129 15.18 -2.31 -5.44
CA GLY A 129 14.05 -2.79 -4.66
C GLY A 129 13.92 -4.31 -4.70
N LYS A 130 12.99 -4.87 -3.90
CA LYS A 130 12.78 -6.32 -3.80
C LYS A 130 11.32 -6.66 -4.07
N VAL A 131 11.08 -7.81 -4.70
CA VAL A 131 9.75 -8.40 -4.89
C VAL A 131 9.35 -9.10 -3.60
N LEU A 132 8.21 -8.73 -3.02
CA LEU A 132 7.58 -9.41 -1.89
C LEU A 132 6.45 -10.32 -2.37
N ALA A 133 5.63 -9.84 -3.33
CA ALA A 133 4.66 -10.64 -4.05
C ALA A 133 4.76 -10.29 -5.54
N ALA A 134 5.00 -11.31 -6.36
CA ALA A 134 5.13 -11.16 -7.80
C ALA A 134 3.82 -10.68 -8.46
N PRO A 135 3.86 -10.11 -9.67
CA PRO A 135 2.68 -9.76 -10.43
C PRO A 135 1.71 -10.92 -10.56
N GLN A 136 0.45 -10.66 -10.21
CA GLN A 136 -0.61 -11.65 -10.32
C GLN A 136 -1.96 -11.01 -10.61
N PRO A 137 -2.82 -11.70 -11.38
CA PRO A 137 -4.18 -11.25 -11.59
C PRO A 137 -4.99 -11.41 -10.30
N MET A 138 -5.74 -10.37 -9.95
CA MET A 138 -6.73 -10.38 -8.89
C MET A 138 -8.11 -10.22 -9.52
N PRO A 139 -8.99 -11.25 -9.47
CA PRO A 139 -10.31 -11.20 -10.09
C PRO A 139 -11.07 -9.94 -9.70
N LYS A 140 -11.68 -9.24 -10.67
CA LYS A 140 -12.39 -7.96 -10.55
C LYS A 140 -11.54 -6.76 -10.14
N ARG A 141 -10.40 -6.92 -9.47
CA ARG A 141 -9.52 -5.84 -9.03
C ARG A 141 -8.54 -5.40 -10.13
N GLY A 142 -8.00 -6.34 -10.87
CA GLY A 142 -6.99 -6.12 -11.92
C GLY A 142 -5.72 -6.94 -11.69
N GLU A 143 -4.55 -6.39 -11.98
CA GLU A 143 -3.24 -7.01 -11.73
C GLU A 143 -2.50 -6.21 -10.67
N GLN A 144 -1.88 -6.89 -9.71
CA GLN A 144 -1.15 -6.24 -8.62
C GLN A 144 0.12 -6.99 -8.23
N ALA A 145 1.05 -6.28 -7.60
CA ALA A 145 2.26 -6.82 -6.99
C ALA A 145 2.64 -6.03 -5.74
N VAL A 146 3.51 -6.59 -4.89
CA VAL A 146 4.01 -5.91 -3.69
C VAL A 146 5.52 -5.96 -3.65
N PHE A 147 6.13 -4.84 -3.29
CA PHE A 147 7.57 -4.62 -3.32
C PHE A 147 8.07 -3.96 -2.04
N THR A 148 9.40 -3.93 -1.90
CA THR A 148 10.06 -2.91 -1.09
C THR A 148 10.88 -1.99 -2.00
N ASP A 149 11.07 -0.76 -1.57
CA ASP A 149 12.12 0.09 -2.11
C ASP A 149 13.51 -0.35 -1.58
N PRO A 150 14.61 0.29 -2.03
CA PRO A 150 15.97 -0.05 -1.58
C PRO A 150 16.20 0.10 -0.08
N GLU A 151 15.41 0.92 0.61
CA GLU A 151 15.50 1.13 2.06
C GLU A 151 14.56 0.22 2.86
N GLY A 152 13.71 -0.58 2.19
CA GLY A 152 12.78 -1.52 2.80
C GLY A 152 11.38 -0.98 3.07
N ALA A 153 11.04 0.21 2.58
CA ALA A 153 9.66 0.69 2.63
C ALA A 153 8.78 -0.16 1.71
N VAL A 154 7.71 -0.73 2.28
CA VAL A 154 6.77 -1.59 1.55
C VAL A 154 5.75 -0.76 0.79
N PHE A 155 5.49 -1.13 -0.46
CA PHE A 155 4.41 -0.57 -1.27
C PHE A 155 3.89 -1.61 -2.26
N GLY A 156 2.61 -1.48 -2.60
CA GLY A 156 2.01 -2.23 -3.69
C GLY A 156 1.97 -1.42 -4.98
N VAL A 157 1.80 -2.11 -6.10
CA VAL A 157 1.39 -1.50 -7.36
C VAL A 157 0.15 -2.21 -7.88
N VAL A 158 -0.69 -1.49 -8.59
CA VAL A 158 -1.91 -2.04 -9.20
C VAL A 158 -2.19 -1.42 -10.56
N LYS A 159 -2.59 -2.27 -11.51
CA LYS A 159 -3.26 -1.88 -12.74
C LYS A 159 -4.71 -2.27 -12.61
N SER A 160 -5.55 -1.32 -12.24
CA SER A 160 -6.97 -1.56 -12.01
C SER A 160 -7.69 -2.06 -13.26
N SER A 161 -8.64 -2.98 -13.11
CA SER A 161 -9.52 -3.45 -14.21
C SER A 161 -10.59 -2.40 -14.59
N ALA A 162 -11.18 -1.72 -13.60
CA ALA A 162 -12.30 -0.79 -13.77
C ALA A 162 -11.89 0.70 -13.81
N GLY A 163 -10.58 1.00 -13.81
CA GLY A 163 -10.09 2.35 -13.61
C GLY A 163 -9.80 2.64 -12.13
N ASP A 164 -9.29 3.83 -11.86
CA ASP A 164 -8.90 4.24 -10.51
C ASP A 164 -9.97 5.13 -9.88
N PRO A 165 -10.10 5.17 -8.55
CA PRO A 165 -10.93 6.15 -7.86
C PRO A 165 -10.57 7.56 -8.33
N PRO A 166 -11.55 8.40 -8.71
CA PRO A 166 -11.28 9.76 -9.15
C PRO A 166 -10.69 10.61 -8.03
N ASP A 167 -10.11 11.75 -8.39
CA ASP A 167 -9.77 12.77 -7.40
C ASP A 167 -11.06 13.45 -6.92
N PHE A 168 -11.20 13.59 -5.61
CA PHE A 168 -12.35 14.24 -4.97
C PHE A 168 -11.86 15.07 -3.77
N LEU A 169 -12.71 15.95 -3.28
CA LEU A 169 -12.43 16.67 -2.03
C LEU A 169 -12.65 15.72 -0.85
N PRO A 170 -11.60 15.34 -0.11
CA PRO A 170 -11.73 14.37 0.98
C PRO A 170 -12.62 14.91 2.11
N GLU A 171 -13.43 14.05 2.72
CA GLU A 171 -14.18 14.30 3.93
C GLU A 171 -13.46 13.76 5.18
N PRO A 172 -13.83 14.13 6.40
CA PRO A 172 -13.31 13.49 7.60
C PRO A 172 -13.49 11.96 7.53
N GLY A 173 -12.40 11.22 7.78
CA GLY A 173 -12.35 9.77 7.60
C GLY A 173 -11.70 9.33 6.28
N ASP A 174 -11.54 10.21 5.30
CA ASP A 174 -10.90 9.87 4.03
C ASP A 174 -9.38 9.99 4.08
N TRP A 175 -8.71 9.23 3.20
CA TRP A 175 -7.31 9.46 2.89
C TRP A 175 -7.12 10.80 2.20
N ILE A 176 -6.15 11.59 2.68
CA ILE A 176 -5.86 12.90 2.07
C ILE A 176 -4.46 12.95 1.48
N TRP A 177 -3.52 12.16 1.99
CA TRP A 177 -2.13 12.26 1.59
C TRP A 177 -1.36 10.98 1.90
N VAL A 178 -0.20 10.84 1.24
CA VAL A 178 0.83 9.86 1.60
C VAL A 178 2.20 10.54 1.60
N GLN A 179 3.05 10.19 2.56
CA GLN A 179 4.41 10.68 2.68
C GLN A 179 5.37 9.52 2.89
N LEU A 180 6.43 9.48 2.13
CA LEU A 180 7.55 8.57 2.37
C LEU A 180 8.52 9.19 3.37
N LEU A 181 8.81 8.46 4.43
CA LEU A 181 9.96 8.71 5.30
C LEU A 181 11.13 7.88 4.79
N SER A 182 12.28 8.52 4.53
CA SER A 182 13.46 7.91 3.92
C SER A 182 14.74 8.39 4.61
N ARG A 183 15.78 7.58 4.62
CA ARG A 183 17.12 8.01 5.09
C ARG A 183 17.82 8.87 4.04
N ASP A 184 17.54 8.57 2.76
CA ASP A 184 18.06 9.32 1.61
C ASP A 184 16.88 9.72 0.70
N ALA A 185 16.25 10.85 1.02
CA ALA A 185 15.07 11.34 0.30
C ALA A 185 15.36 11.58 -1.19
N LYS A 186 16.57 11.99 -1.55
CA LYS A 186 16.98 12.21 -2.96
C LYS A 186 16.99 10.90 -3.73
N ARG A 187 17.61 9.87 -3.18
CA ARG A 187 17.66 8.53 -3.79
C ARG A 187 16.27 7.91 -3.85
N ALA A 188 15.47 8.05 -2.80
CA ALA A 188 14.09 7.58 -2.77
C ALA A 188 13.23 8.29 -3.83
N ALA A 189 13.29 9.61 -3.96
CA ALA A 189 12.58 10.35 -5.00
C ALA A 189 12.97 9.89 -6.41
N ALA A 190 14.27 9.64 -6.67
CA ALA A 190 14.75 9.10 -7.94
C ALA A 190 14.21 7.68 -8.22
N PHE A 191 14.15 6.82 -7.20
CA PHE A 191 13.55 5.49 -7.31
C PHE A 191 12.08 5.58 -7.71
N TYR A 192 11.27 6.35 -6.98
CA TYR A 192 9.85 6.48 -7.27
C TYR A 192 9.55 7.22 -8.57
N ARG A 193 10.42 8.16 -9.01
CA ARG A 193 10.36 8.73 -10.36
C ARG A 193 10.37 7.64 -11.42
N THR A 194 11.23 6.64 -11.26
CA THR A 194 11.38 5.54 -12.24
C THR A 194 10.21 4.55 -12.16
N VAL A 195 9.78 4.18 -10.96
CA VAL A 195 8.74 3.16 -10.73
C VAL A 195 7.34 3.72 -10.99
N GLY A 196 7.04 4.91 -10.45
CA GLY A 196 5.73 5.53 -10.51
C GLY A 196 5.54 6.50 -11.69
N GLY A 197 6.61 6.78 -12.44
CA GLY A 197 6.55 7.74 -13.55
C GLY A 197 6.37 9.20 -13.09
N TYR A 198 6.82 9.52 -11.89
CA TYR A 198 6.67 10.87 -11.33
C TYR A 198 7.61 11.90 -11.95
N GLN A 199 7.13 13.13 -12.00
CA GLN A 199 8.01 14.30 -11.97
C GLN A 199 8.35 14.60 -10.50
N VAL A 200 9.60 14.96 -10.24
CA VAL A 200 10.09 15.23 -8.89
C VAL A 200 10.38 16.71 -8.75
N VAL A 201 9.74 17.35 -7.78
CA VAL A 201 9.94 18.77 -7.47
C VAL A 201 10.64 18.85 -6.11
N GLU A 202 11.82 19.46 -6.08
CA GLU A 202 12.58 19.70 -4.84
C GLU A 202 11.97 20.86 -4.07
N ASN A 203 11.81 20.70 -2.76
CA ASN A 203 11.38 21.78 -1.90
C ASN A 203 12.57 22.66 -1.50
N THR A 204 12.68 23.82 -2.13
CA THR A 204 13.69 24.83 -1.81
C THR A 204 13.21 25.88 -0.81
N GLY A 205 11.95 25.75 -0.33
CA GLY A 205 11.35 26.70 0.61
C GLY A 205 11.73 26.43 2.07
N THR A 206 11.12 27.21 2.95
CA THR A 206 11.32 27.12 4.41
C THR A 206 10.55 25.97 5.08
N ASN A 207 9.62 25.35 4.36
CA ASN A 207 8.85 24.21 4.88
C ASN A 207 9.77 22.98 5.06
N ARG A 208 10.07 22.64 6.30
CA ARG A 208 10.90 21.49 6.68
C ARG A 208 10.13 20.17 6.80
N LEU A 209 8.86 20.14 6.45
CA LEU A 209 8.01 18.95 6.55
C LEU A 209 8.15 17.99 5.36
N LEU A 210 8.84 18.41 4.29
CA LEU A 210 9.10 17.61 3.10
C LEU A 210 10.39 18.07 2.40
N ASP A 211 11.01 17.17 1.65
CA ASP A 211 12.18 17.48 0.81
C ASP A 211 11.80 17.48 -0.67
N TYR A 212 10.92 16.55 -1.08
CA TYR A 212 10.48 16.41 -2.48
C TYR A 212 8.97 16.21 -2.56
N VAL A 213 8.39 16.76 -3.62
CA VAL A 213 7.01 16.49 -4.05
C VAL A 213 7.06 15.60 -5.29
N LEU A 214 6.33 14.50 -5.26
CA LEU A 214 6.14 13.61 -6.39
C LEU A 214 4.84 14.00 -7.10
N THR A 215 4.95 14.40 -8.38
CA THR A 215 3.80 14.86 -9.16
C THR A 215 3.54 13.95 -10.36
N SER A 216 2.28 13.80 -10.73
CA SER A 216 1.85 13.07 -11.92
C SER A 216 0.67 13.77 -12.58
N LYS A 217 0.73 13.97 -13.89
CA LYS A 217 -0.29 14.67 -14.69
C LYS A 217 -0.68 16.05 -14.12
N GLY A 218 0.29 16.80 -13.62
CA GLY A 218 0.09 18.14 -13.04
C GLY A 218 -0.41 18.17 -11.60
N TYR A 219 -0.67 17.01 -10.96
CA TYR A 219 -1.14 16.93 -9.59
C TYR A 219 -0.02 16.47 -8.65
N ALA A 220 0.08 17.06 -7.47
CA ALA A 220 0.87 16.50 -6.37
C ALA A 220 0.22 15.19 -5.91
N ARG A 221 1.02 14.13 -5.77
CA ARG A 221 0.52 12.78 -5.44
C ARG A 221 1.09 12.24 -4.14
N ALA A 222 2.29 12.65 -3.77
CA ALA A 222 2.96 12.23 -2.56
C ALA A 222 4.12 13.18 -2.22
N THR A 223 4.63 13.05 -1.00
CA THR A 223 5.87 13.73 -0.59
C THR A 223 6.90 12.74 -0.09
N VAL A 224 8.17 13.15 -0.17
CA VAL A 224 9.28 12.43 0.44
C VAL A 224 9.92 13.34 1.48
N ARG A 225 10.24 12.78 2.65
CA ARG A 225 10.89 13.48 3.75
C ARG A 225 12.05 12.66 4.29
N THR A 226 13.16 13.32 4.54
CA THR A 226 14.30 12.73 5.24
C THR A 226 13.95 12.48 6.72
N ILE A 227 14.21 11.27 7.19
CA ILE A 227 14.11 10.94 8.62
C ILE A 227 15.18 11.74 9.38
N PRO A 228 14.80 12.57 10.37
CA PRO A 228 15.76 13.30 11.17
C PRO A 228 16.77 12.36 11.85
N ARG A 229 18.03 12.79 11.98
CA ARG A 229 19.08 11.99 12.66
C ARG A 229 18.69 11.59 14.08
N ALA A 230 17.98 12.46 14.82
CA ALA A 230 17.48 12.17 16.15
C ALA A 230 16.39 11.08 16.20
N ALA A 231 15.86 10.64 15.06
CA ALA A 231 14.81 9.63 14.94
C ALA A 231 15.34 8.32 14.32
N GLU A 232 16.51 7.84 14.77
CA GLU A 232 17.18 6.64 14.23
C GLU A 232 16.34 5.37 14.34
N GLN A 233 15.44 5.26 15.31
CA GLN A 233 14.52 4.15 15.49
C GLN A 233 13.42 4.07 14.42
N VAL A 234 13.14 5.18 13.71
CA VAL A 234 12.15 5.23 12.63
C VAL A 234 12.71 4.54 11.41
N LYS A 235 12.01 3.54 10.91
CA LYS A 235 12.36 2.83 9.67
C LYS A 235 11.75 3.55 8.46
N PRO A 236 12.41 3.50 7.29
CA PRO A 236 11.82 3.97 6.05
C PRO A 236 10.43 3.34 5.83
N THR A 237 9.45 4.18 5.54
CA THR A 237 8.05 3.73 5.41
C THR A 237 7.19 4.78 4.72
N TRP A 238 6.12 4.32 4.07
CA TRP A 238 5.02 5.15 3.63
C TRP A 238 4.06 5.41 4.78
N LEU A 239 3.75 6.67 5.03
CA LEU A 239 2.75 7.13 6.00
C LEU A 239 1.52 7.61 5.25
N PRO A 240 0.38 6.96 5.40
CA PRO A 240 -0.90 7.50 4.95
C PRO A 240 -1.45 8.51 5.97
N PHE A 241 -2.12 9.53 5.47
CA PHE A 241 -2.78 10.56 6.27
C PHE A 241 -4.29 10.51 6.05
N VAL A 242 -5.04 10.58 7.11
CA VAL A 242 -6.51 10.64 7.11
C VAL A 242 -6.95 12.03 7.53
N ARG A 243 -7.95 12.59 6.84
CA ARG A 243 -8.57 13.83 7.25
C ARG A 243 -9.38 13.64 8.53
N VAL A 244 -9.22 14.53 9.49
CA VAL A 244 -10.00 14.56 10.71
C VAL A 244 -10.69 15.93 10.87
N LYS A 245 -11.77 16.00 11.66
CA LYS A 245 -12.49 17.26 11.91
C LYS A 245 -11.66 18.22 12.79
N ARG A 246 -10.93 17.66 13.73
CA ARG A 246 -10.04 18.39 14.67
C ARG A 246 -8.82 17.51 14.98
N VAL A 247 -7.69 18.15 15.23
CA VAL A 247 -6.45 17.55 15.71
C VAL A 247 -6.29 17.84 17.19
#